data_6810d915b79f214e62ac95dd817a5bc7
#
_entry.id   6810d915b79f214e62ac95dd817a5bc7
#
_cell.length_a   1.000
_cell.length_b   1.000
_cell.length_c   1.000
_cell.angle_alpha   90.00
_cell.angle_beta   90.00
_cell.angle_gamma   90.00
#
_symmetry.space_group_name_H-M   'P 1'
#
loop_
_entity.id
_entity.type
_entity.pdbx_description
1 polymer ?
#
loop_
_entity_poly.entity_id
_entity_poly.type
_entity_poly.pdbx_seq_one_letter_code
_entity_poly.pdbx_strand_id
1 'polypeptide(L)'
;MTTMRGWILAGLLLAAVVAQAGEMHALEVEARLRDYFFDAARRGDQAMLKEFVEAGFDLDVQDAKGYTALILAAYHGHGGAVEQLLEAGADPCVQDARGNTALMGAIFKGEVRIARRLIGAQCSPDQRNGAGQTAAMYAALFKREELLQALSARGADLGARDALGNSVESLRRGELNGTAAAK
;
A
#
# COMPACT_ATOMS: atom_id res chain seq x y z
N MET A 1 19.81 -38.97 45.44
CA MET A 1 18.72 -38.03 45.15
C MET A 1 19.07 -37.00 44.05
N THR A 2 20.18 -37.11 43.37
CA THR A 2 20.70 -36.13 42.35
C THR A 2 20.28 -36.44 40.90
N THR A 3 19.87 -37.65 40.56
CA THR A 3 19.58 -38.08 39.17
C THR A 3 18.21 -37.63 38.65
N MET A 4 17.22 -37.53 39.51
CA MET A 4 15.83 -37.20 39.10
C MET A 4 15.66 -35.74 38.71
N ARG A 5 16.40 -34.79 39.32
CA ARG A 5 16.38 -33.35 38.97
C ARG A 5 17.00 -33.07 37.62
N GLY A 6 18.02 -33.82 37.19
CA GLY A 6 18.64 -33.67 35.88
C GLY A 6 17.74 -34.05 34.72
N TRP A 7 16.91 -35.06 34.85
CA TRP A 7 15.98 -35.54 33.82
C TRP A 7 14.80 -34.59 33.63
N ILE A 8 14.32 -33.96 34.70
CA ILE A 8 13.25 -32.96 34.63
C ILE A 8 13.72 -31.69 33.89
N LEU A 9 14.94 -31.21 34.19
CA LEU A 9 15.52 -30.05 33.53
C LEU A 9 15.81 -30.32 32.04
N ALA A 10 16.28 -31.49 31.67
CA ALA A 10 16.53 -31.89 30.29
C ALA A 10 15.19 -32.00 29.50
N GLY A 11 14.14 -32.52 30.11
CA GLY A 11 12.81 -32.59 29.50
C GLY A 11 12.19 -31.23 29.24
N LEU A 12 12.35 -30.29 30.19
CA LEU A 12 11.87 -28.91 30.02
C LEU A 12 12.64 -28.13 28.95
N LEU A 13 13.95 -28.32 28.86
CA LEU A 13 14.79 -27.73 27.79
C LEU A 13 14.41 -28.30 26.40
N LEU A 14 14.17 -29.59 26.28
CA LEU A 14 13.77 -30.21 25.03
C LEU A 14 12.40 -29.73 24.57
N ALA A 15 11.43 -29.62 25.50
CA ALA A 15 10.11 -29.10 25.20
C ALA A 15 10.16 -27.62 24.74
N ALA A 16 10.99 -26.78 25.34
CA ALA A 16 11.18 -25.39 24.94
C ALA A 16 11.80 -25.29 23.53
N VAL A 17 12.78 -26.12 23.20
CA VAL A 17 13.41 -26.16 21.87
C VAL A 17 12.42 -26.58 20.78
N VAL A 18 11.58 -27.59 21.07
CA VAL A 18 10.56 -28.04 20.11
C VAL A 18 9.47 -26.98 19.92
N ALA A 19 9.05 -26.28 20.97
CA ALA A 19 8.09 -25.18 20.88
C ALA A 19 8.66 -24.03 20.03
N GLN A 20 9.91 -23.62 20.28
CA GLN A 20 10.57 -22.58 19.47
C GLN A 20 10.75 -22.98 18.00
N ALA A 21 11.08 -24.23 17.72
CA ALA A 21 11.17 -24.73 16.34
C ALA A 21 9.81 -24.69 15.63
N GLY A 22 8.72 -25.00 16.34
CA GLY A 22 7.37 -24.89 15.81
C GLY A 22 6.96 -23.44 15.51
N GLU A 23 7.26 -22.51 16.40
CA GLU A 23 7.01 -21.08 16.21
C GLU A 23 7.82 -20.50 15.05
N MET A 24 9.11 -20.85 14.93
CA MET A 24 9.94 -20.42 13.80
C MET A 24 9.40 -20.93 12.46
N HIS A 25 8.94 -22.18 12.41
CA HIS A 25 8.36 -22.74 11.19
C HIS A 25 7.04 -22.03 10.81
N ALA A 26 6.19 -21.72 11.78
CA ALA A 26 4.95 -20.97 11.55
C ALA A 26 5.23 -19.56 11.00
N LEU A 27 6.20 -18.84 11.56
CA LEU A 27 6.61 -17.53 11.08
C LEU A 27 7.19 -17.57 9.65
N GLU A 28 7.94 -18.61 9.31
CA GLU A 28 8.47 -18.79 7.96
C GLU A 28 7.32 -19.04 6.95
N VAL A 29 6.34 -19.87 7.30
CA VAL A 29 5.17 -20.12 6.45
C VAL A 29 4.36 -18.83 6.26
N GLU A 30 4.12 -18.07 7.32
CA GLU A 30 3.41 -16.79 7.24
C GLU A 30 4.14 -15.79 6.33
N ALA A 31 5.45 -15.67 6.46
CA ALA A 31 6.26 -14.80 5.61
C ALA A 31 6.14 -15.19 4.13
N ARG A 32 6.20 -16.49 3.82
CA ARG A 32 6.02 -16.99 2.45
C ARG A 32 4.62 -16.72 1.90
N LEU A 33 3.58 -16.88 2.71
CA LEU A 33 2.21 -16.56 2.30
C LEU A 33 2.07 -15.07 1.95
N ARG A 34 2.66 -14.18 2.75
CA ARG A 34 2.70 -12.75 2.43
C ARG A 34 3.40 -12.47 1.11
N ASP A 35 4.56 -13.11 0.86
CA ASP A 35 5.28 -12.96 -0.40
C ASP A 35 4.44 -13.40 -1.60
N TYR A 36 3.74 -14.53 -1.51
CA TYR A 36 2.83 -15.00 -2.55
C TYR A 36 1.66 -14.04 -2.79
N PHE A 37 1.09 -13.49 -1.71
CA PHE A 37 0.00 -12.52 -1.79
C PHE A 37 0.44 -11.24 -2.52
N PHE A 38 1.57 -10.66 -2.14
CA PHE A 38 2.09 -9.47 -2.79
C PHE A 38 2.52 -9.75 -4.24
N ASP A 39 3.07 -10.92 -4.54
CA ASP A 39 3.45 -11.30 -5.89
C ASP A 39 2.22 -11.49 -6.79
N ALA A 40 1.15 -12.09 -6.27
CA ALA A 40 -0.14 -12.19 -6.95
C ALA A 40 -0.68 -10.78 -7.31
N ALA A 41 -0.61 -9.82 -6.37
CA ALA A 41 -1.03 -8.44 -6.63
C ALA A 41 -0.16 -7.74 -7.68
N ARG A 42 1.17 -7.93 -7.64
CA ARG A 42 2.12 -7.38 -8.65
C ARG A 42 1.89 -7.91 -10.05
N ARG A 43 1.41 -9.14 -10.18
CA ARG A 43 1.13 -9.80 -11.48
C ARG A 43 -0.32 -9.69 -11.89
N GLY A 44 -1.20 -9.22 -11.01
CA GLY A 44 -2.64 -9.18 -11.26
C GLY A 44 -3.28 -10.56 -11.31
N ASP A 45 -2.73 -11.53 -10.59
CA ASP A 45 -3.23 -12.91 -10.51
C ASP A 45 -4.50 -12.97 -9.64
N GLN A 46 -5.63 -12.72 -10.30
CA GLN A 46 -6.94 -12.68 -9.65
C GLN A 46 -7.34 -14.03 -9.05
N ALA A 47 -6.88 -15.14 -9.65
CA ALA A 47 -7.20 -16.47 -9.13
C ALA A 47 -6.51 -16.68 -7.78
N MET A 48 -5.22 -16.37 -7.69
CA MET A 48 -4.47 -16.46 -6.43
C MET A 48 -5.00 -15.46 -5.38
N LEU A 49 -5.30 -14.22 -5.76
CA LEU A 49 -5.90 -13.23 -4.84
C LEU A 49 -7.24 -13.71 -4.28
N LYS A 50 -8.05 -14.41 -5.09
CA LYS A 50 -9.32 -14.97 -4.65
C LYS A 50 -9.13 -16.01 -3.55
N GLU A 51 -8.15 -16.89 -3.68
CA GLU A 51 -7.82 -17.89 -2.65
C GLU A 51 -7.46 -17.21 -1.31
N PHE A 52 -6.68 -16.13 -1.34
CA PHE A 52 -6.36 -15.36 -0.12
C PHE A 52 -7.59 -14.70 0.49
N VAL A 53 -8.46 -14.11 -0.31
CA VAL A 53 -9.71 -13.51 0.15
C VAL A 53 -10.62 -14.57 0.79
N GLU A 54 -10.81 -15.73 0.14
CA GLU A 54 -11.64 -16.80 0.65
C GLU A 54 -11.08 -17.45 1.92
N ALA A 55 -9.75 -17.44 2.06
CA ALA A 55 -9.07 -17.88 3.28
C ALA A 55 -9.16 -16.89 4.44
N GLY A 56 -9.75 -15.70 4.24
CA GLY A 56 -9.85 -14.65 5.27
C GLY A 56 -8.51 -13.99 5.59
N PHE A 57 -7.59 -13.96 4.60
CA PHE A 57 -6.31 -13.30 4.79
C PHE A 57 -6.47 -11.80 5.00
N ASP A 58 -5.66 -11.20 5.86
CA ASP A 58 -5.66 -9.74 6.06
C ASP A 58 -5.15 -9.04 4.79
N LEU A 59 -6.06 -8.33 4.10
CA LEU A 59 -5.78 -7.69 2.82
C LEU A 59 -4.93 -6.42 2.95
N ASP A 60 -4.84 -5.86 4.17
CA ASP A 60 -4.14 -4.61 4.45
C ASP A 60 -2.74 -4.82 5.04
N VAL A 61 -2.27 -6.08 5.10
CA VAL A 61 -0.87 -6.35 5.45
C VAL A 61 0.05 -5.58 4.52
N GLN A 62 1.18 -5.14 5.09
CA GLN A 62 2.16 -4.34 4.36
C GLN A 62 3.49 -5.09 4.21
N ASP A 63 4.14 -4.91 3.06
CA ASP A 63 5.52 -5.37 2.85
C ASP A 63 6.52 -4.43 3.57
N ALA A 64 7.81 -4.73 3.49
CA ALA A 64 8.87 -3.92 4.11
C ALA A 64 8.93 -2.46 3.62
N LYS A 65 8.27 -2.14 2.51
CA LYS A 65 8.14 -0.78 1.96
C LYS A 65 6.80 -0.13 2.29
N GLY A 66 5.97 -0.81 3.06
CA GLY A 66 4.62 -0.38 3.41
C GLY A 66 3.60 -0.58 2.28
N TYR A 67 3.92 -1.33 1.23
CA TYR A 67 2.96 -1.58 0.16
C TYR A 67 1.94 -2.64 0.58
N THR A 68 0.65 -2.34 0.39
CA THR A 68 -0.43 -3.33 0.42
C THR A 68 -0.60 -3.98 -0.96
N ALA A 69 -1.33 -5.08 -1.03
CA ALA A 69 -1.72 -5.70 -2.30
C ALA A 69 -2.47 -4.70 -3.22
N LEU A 70 -3.34 -3.86 -2.64
CA LEU A 70 -4.07 -2.83 -3.38
C LEU A 70 -3.14 -1.78 -3.99
N ILE A 71 -2.14 -1.29 -3.23
CA ILE A 71 -1.12 -0.36 -3.75
C ILE A 71 -0.35 -1.00 -4.90
N LEU A 72 0.08 -2.25 -4.75
CA LEU A 72 0.83 -2.98 -5.78
C LEU A 72 -0.01 -3.20 -7.04
N ALA A 73 -1.24 -3.69 -6.91
CA ALA A 73 -2.13 -3.90 -8.05
C ALA A 73 -2.43 -2.59 -8.80
N ALA A 74 -2.68 -1.50 -8.07
CA ALA A 74 -2.92 -0.18 -8.65
C ALA A 74 -1.69 0.37 -9.38
N TYR A 75 -0.50 0.25 -8.78
CA TYR A 75 0.76 0.72 -9.36
C TYR A 75 1.14 -0.05 -10.62
N HIS A 76 0.81 -1.35 -10.71
CA HIS A 76 1.11 -2.20 -11.85
C HIS A 76 -0.01 -2.26 -12.90
N GLY A 77 -1.10 -1.50 -12.74
CA GLY A 77 -2.15 -1.37 -13.76
C GLY A 77 -3.15 -2.53 -13.79
N HIS A 78 -3.22 -3.33 -12.75
CA HIS A 78 -4.09 -4.51 -12.69
C HIS A 78 -5.51 -4.18 -12.20
N GLY A 79 -6.31 -3.54 -13.06
CA GLY A 79 -7.66 -3.07 -12.71
C GLY A 79 -8.58 -4.14 -12.14
N GLY A 80 -8.55 -5.36 -12.67
CA GLY A 80 -9.35 -6.47 -12.15
C GLY A 80 -8.97 -6.89 -10.74
N ALA A 81 -7.65 -6.90 -10.42
CA ALA A 81 -7.16 -7.18 -9.08
C ALA A 81 -7.53 -6.03 -8.09
N VAL A 82 -7.46 -4.77 -8.55
CA VAL A 82 -7.89 -3.61 -7.75
C VAL A 82 -9.37 -3.73 -7.40
N GLU A 83 -10.23 -4.04 -8.37
CA GLU A 83 -11.68 -4.17 -8.12
C GLU A 83 -11.96 -5.31 -7.14
N GLN A 84 -11.36 -6.47 -7.37
CA GLN A 84 -11.51 -7.64 -6.49
C GLN A 84 -11.09 -7.35 -5.04
N LEU A 85 -9.94 -6.69 -4.85
CA LEU A 85 -9.46 -6.33 -3.50
C LEU A 85 -10.39 -5.32 -2.82
N LEU A 86 -10.86 -4.30 -3.55
CA LEU A 86 -11.81 -3.31 -3.00
C LEU A 86 -13.15 -3.95 -2.64
N GLU A 87 -13.69 -4.83 -3.47
CA GLU A 87 -14.93 -5.58 -3.20
C GLU A 87 -14.78 -6.52 -2.00
N ALA A 88 -13.58 -7.06 -1.78
CA ALA A 88 -13.26 -7.90 -0.64
C ALA A 88 -13.00 -7.10 0.65
N GLY A 89 -13.00 -5.76 0.60
CA GLY A 89 -12.87 -4.90 1.77
C GLY A 89 -11.46 -4.41 2.08
N ALA A 90 -10.50 -4.51 1.14
CA ALA A 90 -9.19 -3.87 1.29
C ALA A 90 -9.33 -2.36 1.47
N ASP A 91 -8.62 -1.78 2.45
CA ASP A 91 -8.67 -0.35 2.75
C ASP A 91 -7.89 0.47 1.72
N PRO A 92 -8.57 1.28 0.87
CA PRO A 92 -7.92 2.12 -0.13
C PRO A 92 -7.13 3.30 0.46
N CYS A 93 -7.29 3.58 1.76
CA CYS A 93 -6.68 4.72 2.44
C CYS A 93 -5.32 4.38 3.07
N VAL A 94 -4.92 3.10 3.09
CA VAL A 94 -3.60 2.68 3.61
C VAL A 94 -2.49 3.34 2.80
N GLN A 95 -1.48 3.82 3.53
CA GLN A 95 -0.33 4.51 2.96
C GLN A 95 0.93 3.64 3.02
N ASP A 96 1.77 3.72 1.98
CA ASP A 96 3.10 3.10 1.99
C ASP A 96 4.05 3.82 2.96
N ALA A 97 5.29 3.35 3.09
CA ALA A 97 6.30 3.94 3.98
C ALA A 97 6.67 5.41 3.63
N ARG A 98 6.28 5.89 2.45
CA ARG A 98 6.41 7.30 2.02
C ARG A 98 5.13 8.10 2.20
N GLY A 99 4.08 7.49 2.69
CA GLY A 99 2.76 8.08 2.85
C GLY A 99 1.93 8.09 1.55
N ASN A 100 2.34 7.41 0.49
CA ASN A 100 1.55 7.37 -0.75
C ASN A 100 0.43 6.33 -0.65
N THR A 101 -0.74 6.66 -1.20
CA THR A 101 -1.88 5.76 -1.34
C THR A 101 -1.86 5.02 -2.68
N ALA A 102 -2.72 4.01 -2.82
CA ALA A 102 -2.97 3.33 -4.10
C ALA A 102 -3.39 4.34 -5.20
N LEU A 103 -4.19 5.36 -4.85
CA LEU A 103 -4.60 6.42 -5.76
C LEU A 103 -3.41 7.22 -6.31
N MET A 104 -2.50 7.66 -5.43
CA MET A 104 -1.28 8.40 -5.85
C MET A 104 -0.42 7.53 -6.77
N GLY A 105 -0.28 6.24 -6.46
CA GLY A 105 0.43 5.28 -7.31
C GLY A 105 -0.19 5.12 -8.70
N ALA A 106 -1.52 4.99 -8.79
CA ALA A 106 -2.24 4.89 -10.05
C ALA A 106 -2.10 6.18 -10.90
N ILE A 107 -2.21 7.36 -10.28
CA ILE A 107 -2.03 8.65 -10.97
C ILE A 107 -0.59 8.77 -11.52
N PHE A 108 0.41 8.44 -10.70
CA PHE A 108 1.81 8.45 -11.09
C PHE A 108 2.06 7.58 -12.32
N LYS A 109 1.51 6.36 -12.35
CA LYS A 109 1.65 5.42 -13.46
C LYS A 109 0.77 5.76 -14.67
N GLY A 110 -0.20 6.65 -14.51
CA GLY A 110 -1.15 7.02 -15.56
C GLY A 110 -2.27 6.01 -15.77
N GLU A 111 -2.55 5.21 -14.75
CA GLU A 111 -3.62 4.20 -14.74
C GLU A 111 -4.98 4.88 -14.48
N VAL A 112 -5.48 5.59 -15.49
CA VAL A 112 -6.63 6.50 -15.38
C VAL A 112 -7.89 5.80 -14.89
N ARG A 113 -8.19 4.60 -15.40
CA ARG A 113 -9.39 3.84 -14.98
C ARG A 113 -9.30 3.42 -13.52
N ILE A 114 -8.14 2.95 -13.10
CA ILE A 114 -7.88 2.57 -11.70
C ILE A 114 -7.96 3.80 -10.80
N ALA A 115 -7.33 4.92 -11.19
CA ALA A 115 -7.39 6.16 -10.43
C ALA A 115 -8.84 6.66 -10.26
N ARG A 116 -9.67 6.63 -11.32
CA ARG A 116 -11.11 6.97 -11.22
C ARG A 116 -11.85 6.06 -10.25
N ARG A 117 -11.58 4.76 -10.26
CA ARG A 117 -12.18 3.82 -9.30
C ARG A 117 -11.80 4.15 -7.87
N LEU A 118 -10.51 4.45 -7.62
CA LEU A 118 -9.99 4.81 -6.30
C LEU A 118 -10.46 6.21 -5.83
N ILE A 119 -10.67 7.18 -6.73
CA ILE A 119 -11.32 8.47 -6.41
C ILE A 119 -12.74 8.25 -5.88
N GLY A 120 -13.43 7.22 -6.37
CA GLY A 120 -14.75 6.82 -5.90
C GLY A 120 -14.77 6.14 -4.53
N ALA A 121 -13.63 5.75 -4.00
CA ALA A 121 -13.52 5.12 -2.69
C ALA A 121 -13.73 6.12 -1.53
N GLN A 122 -14.00 5.60 -0.33
CA GLN A 122 -14.32 6.42 0.84
C GLN A 122 -13.06 6.89 1.59
N CYS A 123 -12.12 7.52 0.87
CA CYS A 123 -10.94 8.15 1.47
C CYS A 123 -11.03 9.67 1.37
N SER A 124 -10.32 10.37 2.24
CA SER A 124 -10.16 11.82 2.11
C SER A 124 -9.44 12.14 0.79
N PRO A 125 -10.00 13.00 -0.07
CA PRO A 125 -9.32 13.43 -1.29
C PRO A 125 -8.04 14.23 -1.00
N ASP A 126 -7.91 14.76 0.23
CA ASP A 126 -6.79 15.59 0.68
C ASP A 126 -5.78 14.83 1.55
N GLN A 127 -5.82 13.51 1.52
CA GLN A 127 -4.81 12.70 2.19
C GLN A 127 -3.42 13.04 1.66
N ARG A 128 -2.45 13.25 2.59
CA ARG A 128 -1.11 13.74 2.26
C ARG A 128 -0.08 12.63 2.42
N ASN A 129 0.87 12.59 1.51
CA ASN A 129 2.06 11.75 1.68
C ASN A 129 3.11 12.42 2.59
N GLY A 130 4.25 11.75 2.81
CA GLY A 130 5.34 12.25 3.65
C GLY A 130 5.97 13.57 3.17
N ALA A 131 5.79 13.95 1.91
CA ALA A 131 6.19 15.25 1.36
C ALA A 131 5.05 16.31 1.43
N GLY A 132 3.92 15.98 2.05
CA GLY A 132 2.75 16.85 2.14
C GLY A 132 1.95 16.94 0.85
N GLN A 133 2.21 16.09 -0.13
CA GLN A 133 1.55 16.10 -1.43
C GLN A 133 0.22 15.35 -1.38
N THR A 134 -0.79 15.88 -2.09
CA THR A 134 -2.10 15.26 -2.28
C THR A 134 -2.21 14.56 -3.64
N ALA A 135 -3.24 13.73 -3.82
CA ALA A 135 -3.56 13.13 -5.11
C ALA A 135 -3.80 14.18 -6.21
N ALA A 136 -4.40 15.34 -5.87
CA ALA A 136 -4.61 16.45 -6.80
C ALA A 136 -3.28 17.06 -7.28
N MET A 137 -2.29 17.17 -6.39
CA MET A 137 -0.94 17.61 -6.77
C MET A 137 -0.26 16.63 -7.72
N TYR A 138 -0.40 15.31 -7.49
CA TYR A 138 0.08 14.29 -8.44
C TYR A 138 -0.61 14.44 -9.80
N ALA A 139 -1.93 14.59 -9.83
CA ALA A 139 -2.66 14.77 -11.08
C ALA A 139 -2.18 16.01 -11.86
N ALA A 140 -1.94 17.13 -11.17
CA ALA A 140 -1.39 18.35 -11.77
C ALA A 140 0.03 18.15 -12.31
N LEU A 141 0.92 17.58 -11.50
CA LEU A 141 2.33 17.35 -11.84
C LEU A 141 2.47 16.44 -13.08
N PHE A 142 1.67 15.38 -13.16
CA PHE A 142 1.68 14.42 -14.27
C PHE A 142 0.71 14.77 -15.40
N LYS A 143 0.12 15.98 -15.39
CA LYS A 143 -0.79 16.50 -16.42
C LYS A 143 -1.99 15.58 -16.68
N ARG A 144 -2.56 15.03 -15.61
CA ARG A 144 -3.76 14.18 -15.64
C ARG A 144 -5.02 15.03 -15.38
N GLU A 145 -5.33 15.92 -16.32
CA GLU A 145 -6.37 16.94 -16.17
C GLU A 145 -7.73 16.35 -15.83
N GLU A 146 -8.11 15.23 -16.46
CA GLU A 146 -9.39 14.56 -16.18
C GLU A 146 -9.47 13.99 -14.73
N LEU A 147 -8.33 13.55 -14.16
CA LEU A 147 -8.28 13.08 -12.77
C LEU A 147 -8.27 14.26 -11.80
N LEU A 148 -7.64 15.38 -12.16
CA LEU A 148 -7.70 16.61 -11.39
C LEU A 148 -9.13 17.14 -11.29
N GLN A 149 -9.88 17.12 -12.40
CA GLN A 149 -11.30 17.49 -12.42
C GLN A 149 -12.13 16.54 -11.54
N ALA A 150 -11.91 15.23 -11.62
CA ALA A 150 -12.61 14.25 -10.80
C ALA A 150 -12.33 14.42 -9.31
N LEU A 151 -11.07 14.72 -8.92
CA LEU A 151 -10.69 15.02 -7.55
C LEU A 151 -11.35 16.31 -7.05
N SER A 152 -11.34 17.36 -7.88
CA SER A 152 -12.04 18.62 -7.57
C SER A 152 -13.54 18.40 -7.34
N ALA A 153 -14.19 17.59 -8.18
CA ALA A 153 -15.60 17.24 -8.02
C ALA A 153 -15.88 16.45 -6.73
N ARG A 154 -14.87 15.77 -6.17
CA ARG A 154 -14.92 15.08 -4.88
C ARG A 154 -14.55 15.99 -3.68
N GLY A 155 -14.34 17.28 -3.93
CA GLY A 155 -14.04 18.28 -2.90
C GLY A 155 -12.58 18.39 -2.50
N ALA A 156 -11.64 17.93 -3.35
CA ALA A 156 -10.21 18.11 -3.10
C ALA A 156 -9.84 19.60 -2.99
N ASP A 157 -9.03 19.94 -1.98
CA ASP A 157 -8.48 21.28 -1.81
C ASP A 157 -7.36 21.54 -2.83
N LEU A 158 -7.69 22.24 -3.92
CA LEU A 158 -6.73 22.61 -4.95
C LEU A 158 -5.78 23.74 -4.51
N GLY A 159 -6.10 24.44 -3.41
CA GLY A 159 -5.26 25.48 -2.80
C GLY A 159 -4.21 24.94 -1.83
N ALA A 160 -4.30 23.65 -1.45
CA ALA A 160 -3.36 22.99 -0.58
C ALA A 160 -1.91 23.18 -1.07
N ARG A 161 -0.95 23.22 -0.11
CA ARG A 161 0.48 23.30 -0.42
C ARG A 161 1.21 22.11 0.17
N ASP A 162 2.20 21.59 -0.57
CA ASP A 162 3.12 20.56 -0.09
C ASP A 162 4.19 21.15 0.85
N ALA A 163 5.11 20.32 1.34
CA ALA A 163 6.19 20.75 2.25
C ALA A 163 7.17 21.78 1.63
N LEU A 164 7.22 21.87 0.30
CA LEU A 164 8.04 22.84 -0.44
C LEU A 164 7.23 24.08 -0.85
N GLY A 165 5.95 24.16 -0.49
CA GLY A 165 5.06 25.26 -0.83
C GLY A 165 4.47 25.17 -2.23
N ASN A 166 4.65 24.04 -2.96
CA ASN A 166 4.01 23.85 -4.25
C ASN A 166 2.49 23.65 -4.07
N SER A 167 1.71 24.26 -4.95
CA SER A 167 0.28 24.06 -5.06
C SER A 167 -0.07 23.32 -6.35
N VAL A 168 -1.32 22.86 -6.48
CA VAL A 168 -1.84 22.29 -7.74
C VAL A 168 -1.55 23.21 -8.92
N GLU A 169 -1.77 24.52 -8.75
CA GLU A 169 -1.59 25.51 -9.82
C GLU A 169 -0.11 25.69 -10.21
N SER A 170 0.83 25.78 -9.23
CA SER A 170 2.26 25.88 -9.55
C SER A 170 2.78 24.62 -10.25
N LEU A 171 2.36 23.43 -9.78
CA LEU A 171 2.73 22.13 -10.38
C LEU A 171 2.19 21.99 -11.81
N ARG A 172 0.97 22.45 -12.05
CA ARG A 172 0.33 22.46 -13.38
C ARG A 172 1.11 23.30 -14.38
N ARG A 173 1.67 24.47 -13.93
CA ARG A 173 2.52 25.32 -14.74
C ARG A 173 3.96 24.82 -14.88
N GLY A 174 4.34 23.76 -14.15
CA GLY A 174 5.71 23.26 -14.11
C GLY A 174 6.64 24.12 -13.23
N GLU A 175 6.08 24.96 -12.37
CA GLU A 175 6.82 25.77 -11.40
C GLU A 175 7.05 24.94 -10.14
N LEU A 176 8.27 24.44 -9.96
CA LEU A 176 8.66 23.62 -8.81
C LEU A 176 9.46 24.45 -7.82
N ASN A 177 8.92 24.71 -6.63
CA ASN A 177 9.69 25.24 -5.51
C ASN A 177 10.66 24.16 -5.02
N GLY A 178 11.90 24.55 -4.69
CA GLY A 178 12.92 23.61 -4.19
C GLY A 178 13.89 23.06 -5.24
N THR A 179 13.72 23.38 -6.54
CA THR A 179 14.71 23.06 -7.58
C THR A 179 15.74 24.19 -7.81
N ALA A 180 15.63 25.30 -7.09
CA ALA A 180 16.54 26.44 -7.21
C ALA A 180 17.68 26.34 -6.19
N ALA A 181 18.61 25.41 -6.38
CA ALA A 181 19.98 25.53 -5.85
C ALA A 181 20.90 24.45 -6.42
N ALA A 182 21.08 24.43 -7.74
CA ALA A 182 22.25 23.84 -8.36
C ALA A 182 22.70 24.84 -9.47
N LYS A 183 23.33 25.91 -9.04
CA LYS A 183 24.23 26.74 -9.87
C LYS A 183 25.62 26.64 -9.30
#